data_7019e5297fe2602cd1ac9a62bc3cb51c
#
_entry.id   7019e5297fe2602cd1ac9a62bc3cb51c
#
_cell.length_a   1.000
_cell.length_b   1.000
_cell.length_c   1.000
_cell.angle_alpha   90.00
_cell.angle_beta   90.00
_cell.angle_gamma   90.00
#
_symmetry.space_group_name_H-M   'P 1'
#
loop_
_entity.id
_entity.type
_entity.pdbx_description
1 polymer ?
#
loop_
_entity_poly.entity_id
_entity_poly.type
_entity_poly.pdbx_seq_one_letter_code
_entity_poly.pdbx_strand_id
1 'polypeptide(L)'
;MFLNVFLFSFPEWLPHFAFLDTPHANEMMAMRWLHFIFGIIWIGLLYFFNLVLTPAIKKDPALRTKIYPELMSGAMGWFRSSALVTVIVGLRYFSIHLAADAKLAGDRSLIGKWFGLWFLVWLVAYVFIYALQLPAKGILNSPWVRVIGISVVVIGASWLVLALNGGPNVSNAHLAISVGGGLGLVMLLNTWGVVWRIQKRLISWSRASAKQGAPMPPEAERLMRWNYLTARTSFWLSFPMLFFMAAASHYPFLSTVAR
;
A
#
# COMPACT_ATOMS: atom_id res chain seq x y z
N MET A 1 35.11 -15.46 -3.46
CA MET A 1 35.81 -16.40 -4.37
C MET A 1 34.99 -17.67 -4.61
N PHE A 2 33.63 -17.61 -4.72
CA PHE A 2 32.80 -18.81 -4.94
C PHE A 2 31.61 -18.55 -5.92
N LEU A 3 31.69 -17.55 -6.82
CA LEU A 3 30.61 -17.26 -7.79
C LEU A 3 31.04 -17.43 -9.26
N ASN A 4 32.20 -18.03 -9.55
CA ASN A 4 32.72 -18.21 -10.92
C ASN A 4 32.48 -19.61 -11.50
N VAL A 5 31.54 -20.42 -11.00
CA VAL A 5 31.40 -21.82 -11.42
C VAL A 5 30.32 -22.06 -12.49
N PHE A 6 29.60 -21.06 -12.94
CA PHE A 6 28.60 -21.20 -14.03
C PHE A 6 28.84 -20.21 -15.18
N LEU A 7 30.07 -20.06 -15.65
CA LEU A 7 30.33 -19.50 -16.99
C LEU A 7 30.06 -20.61 -18.01
N PHE A 8 28.82 -20.90 -18.33
CA PHE A 8 28.52 -21.52 -19.62
C PHE A 8 28.96 -20.53 -20.69
N SER A 9 29.94 -20.95 -21.52
CA SER A 9 30.30 -20.23 -22.74
C SER A 9 29.08 -20.31 -23.68
N PHE A 10 28.19 -19.34 -23.60
CA PHE A 10 27.11 -19.24 -24.56
C PHE A 10 27.68 -18.88 -25.93
N PRO A 11 27.18 -19.44 -27.04
CA PRO A 11 27.58 -19.04 -28.38
C PRO A 11 27.43 -17.53 -28.55
N GLU A 12 28.36 -16.88 -29.31
CA GLU A 12 28.41 -15.42 -29.50
C GLU A 12 27.12 -14.80 -30.08
N TRP A 13 26.26 -15.61 -30.71
CA TRP A 13 24.95 -15.19 -31.23
C TRP A 13 23.83 -15.12 -30.18
N LEU A 14 24.05 -15.63 -28.95
CA LEU A 14 23.10 -15.50 -27.87
C LEU A 14 23.31 -14.18 -27.12
N PRO A 15 22.24 -13.46 -26.76
CA PRO A 15 22.37 -12.26 -25.93
C PRO A 15 23.08 -12.59 -24.62
N HIS A 16 24.18 -11.91 -24.32
CA HIS A 16 24.90 -12.06 -23.07
C HIS A 16 24.13 -11.38 -21.95
N PHE A 17 23.60 -12.16 -21.00
CA PHE A 17 23.03 -11.64 -19.76
C PHE A 17 24.16 -11.45 -18.75
N ALA A 18 24.68 -10.23 -18.64
CA ALA A 18 25.61 -9.87 -17.58
C ALA A 18 24.84 -9.12 -16.45
N PHE A 19 24.93 -9.61 -15.23
CA PHE A 19 24.56 -8.79 -14.08
C PHE A 19 25.56 -7.64 -13.98
N LEU A 20 25.04 -6.44 -13.67
CA LEU A 20 25.92 -5.28 -13.48
C LEU A 20 26.87 -5.55 -12.32
N ASP A 21 28.15 -5.21 -12.49
CA ASP A 21 29.19 -5.37 -11.45
C ASP A 21 29.01 -4.42 -10.24
N THR A 22 27.85 -3.78 -10.16
CA THR A 22 27.48 -2.87 -9.08
C THR A 22 26.44 -3.54 -8.17
N PRO A 23 26.82 -4.02 -6.97
CA PRO A 23 25.89 -4.65 -6.02
C PRO A 23 24.65 -3.78 -5.75
N HIS A 24 24.81 -2.46 -5.74
CA HIS A 24 23.73 -1.50 -5.54
C HIS A 24 22.69 -1.51 -6.66
N ALA A 25 23.09 -1.59 -7.93
CA ALA A 25 22.14 -1.65 -9.04
C ALA A 25 21.35 -2.97 -9.03
N ASN A 26 21.99 -4.07 -8.66
CA ASN A 26 21.33 -5.36 -8.53
C ASN A 26 20.34 -5.38 -7.35
N GLU A 27 20.71 -4.77 -6.21
CA GLU A 27 19.78 -4.58 -5.08
C GLU A 27 18.54 -3.78 -5.52
N MET A 28 18.73 -2.64 -6.18
CA MET A 28 17.64 -1.79 -6.66
C MET A 28 16.70 -2.55 -7.62
N MET A 29 17.25 -3.35 -8.52
CA MET A 29 16.44 -4.15 -9.45
C MET A 29 15.66 -5.23 -8.73
N ALA A 30 16.29 -5.96 -7.80
CA ALA A 30 15.62 -6.99 -7.00
C ALA A 30 14.48 -6.39 -6.14
N MET A 31 14.72 -5.24 -5.48
CA MET A 31 13.70 -4.55 -4.71
C MET A 31 12.53 -4.10 -5.58
N ARG A 32 12.79 -3.53 -6.77
CA ARG A 32 11.75 -3.12 -7.71
C ARG A 32 10.93 -4.30 -8.19
N TRP A 33 11.58 -5.41 -8.54
CA TRP A 33 10.93 -6.63 -9.00
C TRP A 33 10.01 -7.23 -7.91
N LEU A 34 10.50 -7.39 -6.70
CA LEU A 34 9.70 -7.86 -5.57
C LEU A 34 8.53 -6.92 -5.26
N HIS A 35 8.78 -5.60 -5.29
CA HIS A 35 7.74 -4.60 -5.06
C HIS A 35 6.60 -4.73 -6.08
N PHE A 36 6.91 -4.96 -7.36
CA PHE A 36 5.90 -5.15 -8.39
C PHE A 36 5.11 -6.44 -8.19
N ILE A 37 5.77 -7.59 -7.97
CA ILE A 37 5.07 -8.87 -7.79
C ILE A 37 4.09 -8.78 -6.62
N PHE A 38 4.56 -8.39 -5.45
CA PHE A 38 3.71 -8.33 -4.27
C PHE A 38 2.70 -7.17 -4.35
N GLY A 39 3.06 -6.08 -4.99
CA GLY A 39 2.15 -4.96 -5.29
C GLY A 39 0.98 -5.38 -6.19
N ILE A 40 1.24 -6.14 -7.25
CA ILE A 40 0.21 -6.67 -8.15
C ILE A 40 -0.75 -7.59 -7.38
N ILE A 41 -0.23 -8.49 -6.53
CA ILE A 41 -1.07 -9.39 -5.71
C ILE A 41 -1.93 -8.56 -4.75
N TRP A 42 -1.34 -7.60 -4.05
CA TRP A 42 -2.06 -6.76 -3.09
C TRP A 42 -3.14 -5.90 -3.73
N ILE A 43 -2.79 -5.14 -4.74
CA ILE A 43 -3.73 -4.23 -5.43
C ILE A 43 -4.75 -5.01 -6.25
N GLY A 44 -4.36 -6.09 -6.91
CA GLY A 44 -5.27 -6.98 -7.64
C GLY A 44 -6.35 -7.57 -6.72
N LEU A 45 -5.98 -8.08 -5.55
CA LEU A 45 -6.94 -8.57 -4.55
C LEU A 45 -7.81 -7.43 -4.00
N LEU A 46 -7.26 -6.23 -3.77
CA LEU A 46 -8.05 -5.06 -3.35
C LEU A 46 -9.13 -4.73 -4.37
N TYR A 47 -8.79 -4.76 -5.65
CA TYR A 47 -9.74 -4.49 -6.75
C TYR A 47 -10.76 -5.62 -6.89
N PHE A 48 -10.32 -6.87 -6.83
CA PHE A 48 -11.22 -8.02 -6.82
C PHE A 48 -12.27 -7.91 -5.70
N PHE A 49 -11.86 -7.60 -4.48
CA PHE A 49 -12.78 -7.46 -3.35
C PHE A 49 -13.77 -6.32 -3.54
N ASN A 50 -13.34 -5.18 -4.08
CA ASN A 50 -14.19 -4.01 -4.23
C ASN A 50 -15.08 -4.03 -5.47
N LEU A 51 -14.59 -4.57 -6.59
CA LEU A 51 -15.26 -4.49 -7.89
C LEU A 51 -16.03 -5.78 -8.25
N VAL A 52 -15.63 -6.93 -7.69
CA VAL A 52 -16.22 -8.21 -8.03
C VAL A 52 -16.94 -8.82 -6.84
N LEU A 53 -16.22 -9.13 -5.77
CA LEU A 53 -16.75 -9.90 -4.65
C LEU A 53 -17.85 -9.15 -3.87
N THR A 54 -17.61 -7.87 -3.54
CA THR A 54 -18.60 -7.08 -2.80
C THR A 54 -19.92 -6.89 -3.57
N PRO A 55 -19.92 -6.55 -4.88
CA PRO A 55 -21.15 -6.51 -5.68
C PRO A 55 -21.82 -7.86 -5.79
N ALA A 56 -21.08 -8.96 -5.99
CA ALA A 56 -21.64 -10.31 -6.09
C ALA A 56 -22.40 -10.70 -4.80
N ILE A 57 -21.79 -10.48 -3.62
CA ILE A 57 -22.44 -10.76 -2.33
C ILE A 57 -23.66 -9.86 -2.08
N LYS A 58 -23.64 -8.62 -2.57
CA LYS A 58 -24.83 -7.73 -2.47
C LYS A 58 -25.97 -8.22 -3.33
N LYS A 59 -25.68 -8.80 -4.51
CA LYS A 59 -26.68 -9.33 -5.43
C LYS A 59 -27.25 -10.67 -4.95
N ASP A 60 -26.39 -11.55 -4.40
CA ASP A 60 -26.79 -12.83 -3.83
C ASP A 60 -26.16 -12.99 -2.43
N PRO A 61 -26.90 -12.68 -1.35
CA PRO A 61 -26.43 -12.84 0.02
C PRO A 61 -26.07 -14.28 0.43
N ALA A 62 -26.63 -15.28 -0.27
CA ALA A 62 -26.32 -16.70 0.01
C ALA A 62 -24.84 -17.05 -0.29
N LEU A 63 -24.17 -16.31 -1.16
CA LEU A 63 -22.74 -16.47 -1.43
C LEU A 63 -21.89 -16.24 -0.17
N ARG A 64 -22.37 -15.43 0.80
CA ARG A 64 -21.66 -15.19 2.05
C ARG A 64 -21.49 -16.45 2.88
N THR A 65 -22.46 -17.34 2.92
CA THR A 65 -22.37 -18.60 3.67
C THR A 65 -21.73 -19.71 2.88
N LYS A 66 -21.93 -19.75 1.56
CA LYS A 66 -21.47 -20.84 0.69
C LYS A 66 -19.98 -20.71 0.31
N ILE A 67 -19.57 -19.55 -0.15
CA ILE A 67 -18.25 -19.35 -0.78
C ILE A 67 -17.32 -18.48 0.08
N TYR A 68 -17.88 -17.46 0.73
CA TYR A 68 -17.09 -16.44 1.43
C TYR A 68 -16.11 -17.00 2.47
N PRO A 69 -16.46 -17.95 3.36
CA PRO A 69 -15.53 -18.39 4.41
C PRO A 69 -14.24 -18.98 3.85
N GLU A 70 -14.34 -19.80 2.80
CA GLU A 70 -13.19 -20.50 2.21
C GLU A 70 -12.39 -19.55 1.29
N LEU A 71 -13.07 -18.84 0.41
CA LEU A 71 -12.44 -17.89 -0.50
C LEU A 71 -11.69 -16.78 0.28
N MET A 72 -12.36 -16.18 1.26
CA MET A 72 -11.77 -15.10 2.04
C MET A 72 -10.64 -15.56 2.96
N SER A 73 -10.69 -16.78 3.46
CA SER A 73 -9.62 -17.32 4.29
C SER A 73 -8.29 -17.38 3.53
N GLY A 74 -8.30 -17.93 2.31
CA GLY A 74 -7.12 -17.98 1.45
C GLY A 74 -6.69 -16.60 0.95
N ALA A 75 -7.63 -15.82 0.41
CA ALA A 75 -7.35 -14.51 -0.17
C ALA A 75 -6.82 -13.50 0.86
N MET A 76 -7.31 -13.52 2.10
CA MET A 76 -6.81 -12.63 3.16
C MET A 76 -5.38 -12.94 3.57
N GLY A 77 -4.96 -14.21 3.50
CA GLY A 77 -3.56 -14.58 3.73
C GLY A 77 -2.64 -13.86 2.73
N TRP A 78 -2.92 -14.01 1.45
CA TRP A 78 -2.17 -13.34 0.39
C TRP A 78 -2.27 -11.81 0.44
N PHE A 79 -3.48 -11.28 0.64
CA PHE A 79 -3.73 -9.84 0.69
C PHE A 79 -2.89 -9.13 1.75
N ARG A 80 -2.90 -9.63 3.00
CA ARG A 80 -2.14 -9.01 4.08
C ARG A 80 -0.63 -9.20 3.94
N SER A 81 -0.18 -10.39 3.51
CA SER A 81 1.25 -10.69 3.39
C SER A 81 1.88 -9.94 2.23
N SER A 82 1.20 -9.87 1.08
CA SER A 82 1.68 -9.08 -0.05
C SER A 82 1.71 -7.59 0.26
N ALA A 83 0.72 -7.04 0.99
CA ALA A 83 0.75 -5.66 1.47
C ALA A 83 1.99 -5.37 2.32
N LEU A 84 2.30 -6.26 3.27
CA LEU A 84 3.45 -6.12 4.15
C LEU A 84 4.76 -6.16 3.37
N VAL A 85 4.95 -7.17 2.50
CA VAL A 85 6.16 -7.30 1.69
C VAL A 85 6.33 -6.10 0.76
N THR A 86 5.25 -5.67 0.07
CA THR A 86 5.28 -4.49 -0.81
C THR A 86 5.79 -3.26 -0.05
N VAL A 87 5.24 -2.98 1.14
CA VAL A 87 5.63 -1.79 1.90
C VAL A 87 7.04 -1.91 2.47
N ILE A 88 7.44 -3.06 3.03
CA ILE A 88 8.81 -3.25 3.55
C ILE A 88 9.85 -3.04 2.45
N VAL A 89 9.65 -3.67 1.30
CA VAL A 89 10.53 -3.53 0.14
C VAL A 89 10.52 -2.09 -0.37
N GLY A 90 9.34 -1.45 -0.43
CA GLY A 90 9.18 -0.05 -0.80
C GLY A 90 9.90 0.91 0.15
N LEU A 91 9.87 0.67 1.47
CA LEU A 91 10.59 1.47 2.47
C LEU A 91 12.11 1.35 2.29
N ARG A 92 12.61 0.15 1.99
CA ARG A 92 14.04 -0.03 1.67
C ARG A 92 14.41 0.74 0.39
N TYR A 93 13.60 0.63 -0.65
CA TYR A 93 13.79 1.37 -1.91
C TYR A 93 13.76 2.89 -1.67
N PHE A 94 12.82 3.38 -0.87
CA PHE A 94 12.72 4.79 -0.48
C PHE A 94 13.95 5.27 0.29
N SER A 95 14.43 4.48 1.26
CA SER A 95 15.64 4.84 2.03
C SER A 95 16.88 5.00 1.17
N ILE A 96 16.98 4.29 0.05
CA ILE A 96 18.07 4.44 -0.91
C ILE A 96 18.01 5.80 -1.60
N HIS A 97 16.82 6.25 -2.02
CA HIS A 97 16.65 7.59 -2.61
C HIS A 97 16.94 8.70 -1.60
N LEU A 98 16.47 8.56 -0.34
CA LEU A 98 16.80 9.50 0.73
C LEU A 98 18.32 9.62 0.94
N ALA A 99 19.01 8.48 0.95
CA ALA A 99 20.46 8.44 1.14
C ALA A 99 21.23 9.08 -0.04
N ALA A 100 20.75 8.88 -1.26
CA ALA A 100 21.35 9.48 -2.46
C ALA A 100 21.20 11.02 -2.42
N ASP A 101 20.02 11.53 -2.10
CA ASP A 101 19.75 12.96 -2.01
C ASP A 101 20.49 13.61 -0.84
N ALA A 102 20.56 12.96 0.33
CA ALA A 102 21.32 13.44 1.49
C ALA A 102 22.84 13.50 1.22
N LYS A 103 23.36 12.53 0.45
CA LYS A 103 24.78 12.55 -0.01
C LYS A 103 25.05 13.77 -0.87
N LEU A 104 24.14 14.14 -1.76
CA LEU A 104 24.30 15.34 -2.62
C LEU A 104 24.16 16.64 -1.85
N ALA A 105 23.29 16.65 -0.83
CA ALA A 105 23.17 17.77 0.09
C ALA A 105 24.38 17.92 1.03
N GLY A 106 25.28 16.92 1.08
CA GLY A 106 26.43 16.91 1.98
C GLY A 106 26.10 16.64 3.45
N ASP A 107 24.85 16.29 3.76
CA ASP A 107 24.36 16.10 5.13
C ASP A 107 23.60 14.77 5.30
N ARG A 108 24.24 13.80 5.91
CA ARG A 108 23.66 12.46 6.19
C ARG A 108 22.55 12.50 7.25
N SER A 109 22.50 13.51 8.10
CA SER A 109 21.47 13.63 9.15
C SER A 109 20.06 13.83 8.54
N LEU A 110 20.00 14.34 7.30
CA LEU A 110 18.77 14.54 6.56
C LEU A 110 17.99 13.24 6.31
N ILE A 111 18.67 12.08 6.21
CA ILE A 111 18.00 10.79 6.01
C ILE A 111 17.00 10.53 7.15
N GLY A 112 17.46 10.61 8.39
CA GLY A 112 16.63 10.42 9.57
C GLY A 112 15.54 11.48 9.71
N LYS A 113 15.88 12.73 9.43
CA LYS A 113 14.94 13.87 9.47
C LYS A 113 13.81 13.67 8.45
N TRP A 114 14.12 13.46 7.18
CA TRP A 114 13.13 13.28 6.12
C TRP A 114 12.26 12.06 6.34
N PHE A 115 12.85 10.92 6.70
CA PHE A 115 12.12 9.69 6.98
C PHE A 115 11.20 9.85 8.21
N GLY A 116 11.70 10.46 9.29
CA GLY A 116 10.93 10.68 10.52
C GLY A 116 9.75 11.62 10.31
N LEU A 117 9.96 12.75 9.60
CA LEU A 117 8.90 13.69 9.26
C LEU A 117 7.85 13.04 8.34
N TRP A 118 8.31 12.32 7.30
CA TRP A 118 7.43 11.56 6.41
C TRP A 118 6.54 10.58 7.18
N PHE A 119 7.15 9.77 8.05
CA PHE A 119 6.42 8.78 8.85
C PHE A 119 5.39 9.44 9.79
N LEU A 120 5.79 10.51 10.47
CA LEU A 120 4.93 11.25 11.40
C LEU A 120 3.73 11.87 10.67
N VAL A 121 3.95 12.55 9.55
CA VAL A 121 2.86 13.18 8.77
C VAL A 121 1.83 12.14 8.34
N TRP A 122 2.27 11.00 7.78
CA TRP A 122 1.36 9.97 7.32
C TRP A 122 0.70 9.18 8.46
N LEU A 123 1.36 9.04 9.61
CA LEU A 123 0.76 8.45 10.79
C LEU A 123 -0.36 9.35 11.34
N VAL A 124 -0.13 10.65 11.42
CA VAL A 124 -1.14 11.64 11.84
C VAL A 124 -2.31 11.65 10.83
N ALA A 125 -2.02 11.67 9.54
CA ALA A 125 -3.05 11.58 8.49
C ALA A 125 -3.88 10.30 8.64
N TYR A 126 -3.24 9.15 8.92
CA TYR A 126 -3.95 7.90 9.18
C TYR A 126 -4.92 8.00 10.36
N VAL A 127 -4.49 8.61 11.47
CA VAL A 127 -5.36 8.81 12.64
C VAL A 127 -6.60 9.64 12.28
N PHE A 128 -6.45 10.71 11.52
CA PHE A 128 -7.60 11.50 11.06
C PHE A 128 -8.51 10.73 10.09
N ILE A 129 -7.93 10.01 9.13
CA ILE A 129 -8.71 9.16 8.19
C ILE A 129 -9.49 8.09 8.97
N TYR A 130 -8.85 7.46 9.95
CA TYR A 130 -9.47 6.46 10.81
C TYR A 130 -10.62 7.08 11.63
N ALA A 131 -10.40 8.24 12.25
CA ALA A 131 -11.39 8.95 13.03
C ALA A 131 -12.64 9.34 12.19
N LEU A 132 -12.45 9.73 10.94
CA LEU A 132 -13.55 10.04 10.00
C LEU A 132 -14.41 8.82 9.62
N GLN A 133 -13.90 7.61 9.81
CA GLN A 133 -14.62 6.36 9.51
C GLN A 133 -15.42 5.80 10.70
N LEU A 134 -15.14 6.25 11.92
CA LEU A 134 -15.79 5.75 13.14
C LEU A 134 -17.28 6.15 13.27
N PRO A 135 -17.70 7.39 12.99
CA PRO A 135 -19.06 7.83 13.25
C PRO A 135 -20.08 6.99 12.49
N ALA A 136 -21.08 6.49 13.22
CA ALA A 136 -22.21 5.75 12.67
C ALA A 136 -23.47 6.60 12.54
N LYS A 137 -23.49 7.80 13.12
CA LYS A 137 -24.62 8.73 13.15
C LYS A 137 -24.15 10.17 12.94
N GLY A 138 -25.08 11.08 12.65
CA GLY A 138 -24.80 12.50 12.47
C GLY A 138 -24.19 12.86 11.11
N ILE A 139 -23.77 14.11 10.95
CA ILE A 139 -23.25 14.67 9.70
C ILE A 139 -22.00 13.93 9.21
N LEU A 140 -21.15 13.48 10.12
CA LEU A 140 -19.92 12.72 9.80
C LEU A 140 -20.21 11.31 9.25
N ASN A 141 -21.45 10.81 9.37
CA ASN A 141 -21.86 9.57 8.71
C ASN A 141 -22.21 9.75 7.23
N SER A 142 -22.37 11.00 6.76
CA SER A 142 -22.62 11.29 5.34
C SER A 142 -21.45 10.77 4.47
N PRO A 143 -21.72 10.05 3.37
CA PRO A 143 -20.70 9.61 2.44
C PRO A 143 -19.87 10.78 1.89
N TRP A 144 -20.50 11.87 1.54
CA TRP A 144 -19.85 13.05 0.97
C TRP A 144 -18.93 13.75 1.97
N VAL A 145 -19.37 13.91 3.23
CA VAL A 145 -18.53 14.50 4.29
C VAL A 145 -17.27 13.65 4.52
N ARG A 146 -17.40 12.33 4.51
CA ARG A 146 -16.23 11.43 4.62
C ARG A 146 -15.30 11.55 3.42
N VAL A 147 -15.82 11.54 2.20
CA VAL A 147 -15.01 11.67 0.99
C VAL A 147 -14.26 13.00 1.00
N ILE A 148 -14.94 14.09 1.24
CA ILE A 148 -14.33 15.43 1.30
C ILE A 148 -13.29 15.48 2.44
N GLY A 149 -13.65 15.03 3.64
CA GLY A 149 -12.74 15.04 4.80
C GLY A 149 -11.49 14.21 4.56
N ILE A 150 -11.61 13.00 4.02
CA ILE A 150 -10.45 12.15 3.68
C ILE A 150 -9.61 12.82 2.58
N SER A 151 -10.24 13.40 1.56
CA SER A 151 -9.52 14.11 0.49
C SER A 151 -8.73 15.30 1.03
N VAL A 152 -9.32 16.10 1.92
CA VAL A 152 -8.63 17.23 2.57
C VAL A 152 -7.44 16.76 3.38
N VAL A 153 -7.59 15.68 4.17
CA VAL A 153 -6.50 15.11 4.96
C VAL A 153 -5.38 14.60 4.05
N VAL A 154 -5.71 13.89 2.99
CA VAL A 154 -4.72 13.33 2.04
C VAL A 154 -3.98 14.43 1.29
N ILE A 155 -4.70 15.44 0.77
CA ILE A 155 -4.10 16.56 0.05
C ILE A 155 -3.21 17.38 1.01
N GLY A 156 -3.69 17.66 2.22
CA GLY A 156 -2.93 18.39 3.23
C GLY A 156 -1.67 17.65 3.67
N ALA A 157 -1.75 16.33 3.91
CA ALA A 157 -0.59 15.50 4.24
C ALA A 157 0.41 15.44 3.07
N SER A 158 -0.07 15.29 1.84
CA SER A 158 0.77 15.30 0.64
C SER A 158 1.49 16.63 0.48
N TRP A 159 0.78 17.74 0.60
CA TRP A 159 1.37 19.07 0.55
C TRP A 159 2.42 19.28 1.67
N LEU A 160 2.07 18.91 2.89
CA LEU A 160 2.95 19.06 4.05
C LEU A 160 4.24 18.25 3.89
N VAL A 161 4.15 16.98 3.47
CA VAL A 161 5.34 16.15 3.28
C VAL A 161 6.23 16.67 2.15
N LEU A 162 5.65 17.19 1.08
CA LEU A 162 6.40 17.80 -0.01
C LEU A 162 7.09 19.09 0.45
N ALA A 163 6.42 19.93 1.27
CA ALA A 163 7.00 21.15 1.83
C ALA A 163 8.15 20.86 2.81
N LEU A 164 8.02 19.80 3.63
CA LEU A 164 9.02 19.44 4.64
C LEU A 164 10.24 18.70 4.06
N ASN A 165 10.03 17.93 2.99
CA ASN A 165 11.06 17.11 2.36
C ASN A 165 11.61 17.74 1.07
N GLY A 166 10.98 18.80 0.54
CA GLY A 166 11.43 19.49 -0.66
C GLY A 166 12.72 20.28 -0.46
N GLY A 167 13.47 20.46 -1.57
CA GLY A 167 14.70 21.26 -1.58
C GLY A 167 15.39 21.21 -2.95
N PRO A 168 16.40 22.06 -3.18
CA PRO A 168 17.04 22.22 -4.50
C PRO A 168 17.76 20.95 -5.00
N ASN A 169 18.18 20.08 -4.08
CA ASN A 169 18.91 18.84 -4.41
C ASN A 169 18.06 17.57 -4.23
N VAL A 170 16.74 17.72 -4.05
CA VAL A 170 15.83 16.61 -3.82
C VAL A 170 15.30 16.09 -5.14
N SER A 171 15.41 14.78 -5.34
CA SER A 171 14.99 14.12 -6.58
C SER A 171 13.47 14.00 -6.69
N ASN A 172 12.98 13.93 -7.94
CA ASN A 172 11.57 13.64 -8.21
C ASN A 172 11.13 12.29 -7.61
N ALA A 173 12.01 11.27 -7.65
CA ALA A 173 11.72 9.96 -7.07
C ALA A 173 11.48 10.07 -5.55
N HIS A 174 12.32 10.79 -4.82
CA HIS A 174 12.14 11.06 -3.39
C HIS A 174 10.77 11.69 -3.11
N LEU A 175 10.44 12.79 -3.81
CA LEU A 175 9.18 13.51 -3.59
C LEU A 175 7.95 12.69 -3.96
N ALA A 176 7.97 12.03 -5.12
CA ALA A 176 6.86 11.21 -5.58
C ALA A 176 6.64 9.99 -4.66
N ILE A 177 7.71 9.30 -4.23
CA ILE A 177 7.61 8.20 -3.28
C ILE A 177 7.16 8.71 -1.90
N SER A 178 7.53 9.92 -1.50
CA SER A 178 7.05 10.51 -0.24
C SER A 178 5.51 10.61 -0.21
N VAL A 179 4.88 10.92 -1.34
CA VAL A 179 3.41 10.92 -1.42
C VAL A 179 2.85 9.51 -1.64
N GLY A 180 3.27 8.83 -2.70
CA GLY A 180 2.74 7.51 -3.05
C GLY A 180 3.02 6.44 -1.99
N GLY A 181 4.23 6.43 -1.41
CA GLY A 181 4.62 5.52 -0.32
C GLY A 181 3.85 5.81 0.97
N GLY A 182 3.55 7.08 1.24
CA GLY A 182 2.72 7.45 2.38
C GLY A 182 1.27 6.97 2.24
N LEU A 183 0.68 7.10 1.06
CA LEU A 183 -0.63 6.51 0.76
C LEU A 183 -0.60 4.98 0.90
N GLY A 184 0.48 4.34 0.42
CA GLY A 184 0.71 2.90 0.62
C GLY A 184 0.81 2.51 2.10
N LEU A 185 1.47 3.32 2.92
CA LEU A 185 1.53 3.13 4.38
C LEU A 185 0.13 3.20 5.01
N VAL A 186 -0.68 4.21 4.67
CA VAL A 186 -2.07 4.31 5.15
C VAL A 186 -2.87 3.06 4.76
N MET A 187 -2.72 2.58 3.52
CA MET A 187 -3.40 1.37 3.04
C MET A 187 -2.91 0.11 3.77
N LEU A 188 -1.62 0.01 4.11
CA LEU A 188 -1.08 -1.08 4.93
C LEU A 188 -1.68 -1.08 6.34
N LEU A 189 -1.72 0.10 6.98
CA LEU A 189 -2.31 0.26 8.32
C LEU A 189 -3.81 -0.09 8.31
N ASN A 190 -4.55 0.28 7.27
CA ASN A 190 -5.92 -0.17 7.05
C ASN A 190 -6.01 -1.71 6.92
N THR A 191 -5.12 -2.31 6.15
CA THR A 191 -5.10 -3.76 5.92
C THR A 191 -4.85 -4.55 7.19
N TRP A 192 -3.81 -4.21 7.95
CA TRP A 192 -3.40 -4.94 9.15
C TRP A 192 -4.14 -4.49 10.41
N GLY A 193 -4.37 -3.19 10.56
CA GLY A 193 -5.00 -2.61 11.74
C GLY A 193 -6.50 -2.86 11.81
N VAL A 194 -7.19 -2.82 10.68
CA VAL A 194 -8.65 -2.87 10.62
C VAL A 194 -9.15 -4.09 9.85
N VAL A 195 -8.88 -4.14 8.54
CA VAL A 195 -9.49 -5.14 7.65
C VAL A 195 -9.19 -6.57 8.09
N TRP A 196 -7.91 -6.90 8.34
CA TRP A 196 -7.53 -8.24 8.77
C TRP A 196 -8.16 -8.64 10.12
N ARG A 197 -8.20 -7.73 11.08
CA ARG A 197 -8.77 -8.02 12.41
C ARG A 197 -10.27 -8.30 12.33
N ILE A 198 -10.99 -7.52 11.53
CA ILE A 198 -12.43 -7.70 11.32
C ILE A 198 -12.69 -8.97 10.51
N GLN A 199 -11.94 -9.18 9.43
CA GLN A 199 -12.14 -10.33 8.55
C GLN A 199 -11.95 -11.66 9.28
N LYS A 200 -11.00 -11.78 10.19
CA LYS A 200 -10.86 -12.99 11.02
C LYS A 200 -12.16 -13.35 11.76
N ARG A 201 -12.84 -12.37 12.33
CA ARG A 201 -14.11 -12.58 13.04
C ARG A 201 -15.22 -12.93 12.06
N LEU A 202 -15.37 -12.16 10.98
CA LEU A 202 -16.42 -12.39 9.99
C LEU A 202 -16.29 -13.76 9.33
N ILE A 203 -15.09 -14.22 9.00
CA ILE A 203 -14.83 -15.54 8.43
C ILE A 203 -15.22 -16.64 9.45
N SER A 204 -14.81 -16.50 10.71
CA SER A 204 -15.16 -17.46 11.77
C SER A 204 -16.67 -17.58 11.96
N TRP A 205 -17.38 -16.47 12.05
CA TRP A 205 -18.84 -16.45 12.22
C TRP A 205 -19.56 -16.97 10.97
N SER A 206 -19.13 -16.59 9.78
CA SER A 206 -19.71 -17.14 8.54
C SER A 206 -19.51 -18.65 8.43
N ARG A 207 -18.36 -19.17 8.89
CA ARG A 207 -18.08 -20.62 8.93
C ARG A 207 -18.98 -21.34 9.96
N ALA A 208 -19.19 -20.77 11.13
CA ALA A 208 -20.11 -21.31 12.15
C ALA A 208 -21.56 -21.30 11.64
N SER A 209 -21.98 -20.23 10.99
CA SER A 209 -23.30 -20.11 10.37
C SER A 209 -23.50 -21.17 9.29
N ALA A 210 -22.51 -21.38 8.40
CA ALA A 210 -22.59 -22.36 7.34
C ALA A 210 -22.63 -23.82 7.84
N LYS A 211 -21.90 -24.16 8.93
CA LYS A 211 -21.79 -25.52 9.46
C LYS A 211 -22.86 -25.88 10.48
N GLN A 212 -23.30 -24.94 11.29
CA GLN A 212 -24.13 -25.16 12.47
C GLN A 212 -25.46 -24.39 12.44
N GLY A 213 -25.72 -23.60 11.38
CA GLY A 213 -26.87 -22.72 11.33
C GLY A 213 -26.85 -21.57 12.36
N ALA A 214 -25.69 -21.33 12.98
CA ALA A 214 -25.57 -20.32 14.05
C ALA A 214 -25.87 -18.91 13.50
N PRO A 215 -26.68 -18.10 14.21
CA PRO A 215 -26.95 -16.73 13.78
C PRO A 215 -25.69 -15.87 13.87
N MET A 216 -25.59 -14.88 12.98
CA MET A 216 -24.51 -13.88 13.04
C MET A 216 -24.67 -13.04 14.31
N PRO A 217 -23.56 -12.75 15.04
CA PRO A 217 -23.62 -11.89 16.21
C PRO A 217 -24.14 -10.48 15.89
N PRO A 218 -24.82 -9.79 16.83
CA PRO A 218 -25.35 -8.43 16.61
C PRO A 218 -24.30 -7.40 16.18
N GLU A 219 -23.04 -7.58 16.62
CA GLU A 219 -21.93 -6.69 16.23
C GLU A 219 -21.43 -6.89 14.80
N ALA A 220 -21.84 -7.96 14.12
CA ALA A 220 -21.38 -8.30 12.78
C ALA A 220 -21.69 -7.19 11.77
N GLU A 221 -22.88 -6.59 11.84
CA GLU A 221 -23.28 -5.52 10.93
C GLU A 221 -22.39 -4.29 11.06
N ARG A 222 -22.09 -3.86 12.31
CA ARG A 222 -21.18 -2.75 12.57
C ARG A 222 -19.79 -3.03 12.02
N LEU A 223 -19.26 -4.24 12.23
CA LEU A 223 -17.95 -4.63 11.74
C LEU A 223 -17.90 -4.73 10.21
N MET A 224 -18.97 -5.26 9.58
CA MET A 224 -19.09 -5.30 8.13
C MET A 224 -19.10 -3.89 7.52
N ARG A 225 -19.85 -2.97 8.11
CA ARG A 225 -19.87 -1.56 7.70
C ARG A 225 -18.45 -0.97 7.78
N TRP A 226 -17.77 -1.15 8.90
CA TRP A 226 -16.44 -0.60 9.12
C TRP A 226 -15.40 -1.19 8.17
N ASN A 227 -15.41 -2.51 8.00
CA ASN A 227 -14.58 -3.20 7.01
C ASN A 227 -14.81 -2.66 5.58
N TYR A 228 -16.08 -2.47 5.21
CA TYR A 228 -16.44 -1.92 3.90
C TYR A 228 -15.88 -0.51 3.69
N LEU A 229 -16.06 0.38 4.67
CA LEU A 229 -15.58 1.77 4.58
C LEU A 229 -14.04 1.82 4.46
N THR A 230 -13.35 1.05 5.28
CA THR A 230 -11.88 1.00 5.29
C THR A 230 -11.33 0.41 3.98
N ALA A 231 -11.90 -0.70 3.52
CA ALA A 231 -11.52 -1.30 2.24
C ALA A 231 -11.82 -0.38 1.04
N ARG A 232 -12.96 0.33 1.07
CA ARG A 232 -13.34 1.29 0.04
C ARG A 232 -12.45 2.52 0.03
N THR A 233 -12.03 2.99 1.21
CA THR A 233 -11.04 4.07 1.33
C THR A 233 -9.71 3.65 0.70
N SER A 234 -9.18 2.48 1.05
CA SER A 234 -7.95 1.96 0.44
C SER A 234 -8.07 1.78 -1.08
N PHE A 235 -9.24 1.35 -1.58
CA PHE A 235 -9.49 1.26 -3.01
C PHE A 235 -9.34 2.62 -3.70
N TRP A 236 -9.94 3.69 -3.17
CA TRP A 236 -9.82 5.03 -3.76
C TRP A 236 -8.42 5.63 -3.60
N LEU A 237 -7.74 5.38 -2.48
CA LEU A 237 -6.36 5.84 -2.27
C LEU A 237 -5.35 5.14 -3.18
N SER A 238 -5.68 3.95 -3.70
CA SER A 238 -4.79 3.23 -4.60
C SER A 238 -4.56 3.95 -5.93
N PHE A 239 -5.53 4.74 -6.42
CA PHE A 239 -5.37 5.46 -7.68
C PHE A 239 -4.26 6.54 -7.61
N PRO A 240 -4.33 7.52 -6.69
CA PRO A 240 -3.24 8.47 -6.55
C PRO A 240 -1.93 7.79 -6.11
N MET A 241 -1.98 6.76 -5.28
CA MET A 241 -0.79 6.00 -4.90
C MET A 241 -0.08 5.43 -6.13
N LEU A 242 -0.79 4.74 -7.02
CA LEU A 242 -0.23 4.19 -8.25
C LEU A 242 0.29 5.26 -9.20
N PHE A 243 -0.41 6.41 -9.30
CA PHE A 243 0.06 7.55 -10.09
C PHE A 243 1.42 8.04 -9.60
N PHE A 244 1.57 8.32 -8.31
CA PHE A 244 2.85 8.78 -7.75
C PHE A 244 3.95 7.72 -7.85
N MET A 245 3.63 6.43 -7.70
CA MET A 245 4.59 5.34 -7.91
C MET A 245 5.08 5.28 -9.35
N ALA A 246 4.20 5.41 -10.34
CA ALA A 246 4.57 5.45 -11.75
C ALA A 246 5.38 6.72 -12.07
N ALA A 247 4.96 7.87 -11.57
CA ALA A 247 5.61 9.15 -11.82
C ALA A 247 7.02 9.25 -11.22
N ALA A 248 7.32 8.50 -10.17
CA ALA A 248 8.60 8.56 -9.46
C ALA A 248 9.81 8.39 -10.40
N SER A 249 9.75 7.44 -11.32
CA SER A 249 10.86 7.11 -12.23
C SER A 249 10.65 7.59 -13.68
N HIS A 250 9.42 7.94 -14.08
CA HIS A 250 9.07 8.15 -15.48
C HIS A 250 8.51 9.54 -15.80
N TYR A 251 8.08 10.28 -14.80
CA TYR A 251 7.45 11.59 -15.02
C TYR A 251 7.91 12.62 -13.96
N PRO A 252 9.02 13.34 -14.20
CA PRO A 252 9.61 14.28 -13.24
C PRO A 252 8.84 15.60 -13.21
N PHE A 253 7.74 15.65 -12.43
CA PHE A 253 6.89 16.84 -12.31
C PHE A 253 7.01 17.57 -10.96
N LEU A 254 7.62 16.94 -9.96
CA LEU A 254 7.81 17.52 -8.62
C LEU A 254 9.21 18.13 -8.44
N SER A 255 10.17 17.72 -9.24
CA SER A 255 11.55 18.23 -9.22
C SER A 255 12.17 18.07 -10.59
N THR A 256 13.01 19.04 -10.97
CA THR A 256 13.84 18.96 -12.19
C THR A 256 15.04 18.04 -12.03
N VAL A 257 15.34 17.60 -10.82
CA VAL A 257 16.39 16.62 -10.52
C VAL A 257 15.86 15.23 -10.86
N ALA A 258 16.08 14.78 -12.09
CA ALA A 258 15.72 13.43 -12.55
C ALA A 258 16.73 12.41 -12.02
N ARG A 259 16.32 11.52 -11.12
CA ARG A 259 17.08 10.37 -10.60
C ARG A 259 16.18 9.23 -10.20
#